data_baf43c8f5270888fb3b16463743ac551
#
_entry.id   baf43c8f5270888fb3b16463743ac551
#
_cell.length_a   1.000
_cell.length_b   1.000
_cell.length_c   1.000
_cell.angle_alpha   90.00
_cell.angle_beta   90.00
_cell.angle_gamma   90.00
#
_symmetry.space_group_name_H-M   'P 1'
#
loop_
_entity.id
_entity.type
_entity.pdbx_description
1 polymer ?
#
loop_
_entity_poly.entity_id
_entity_poly.type
_entity_poly.pdbx_seq_one_letter_code
_entity_poly.pdbx_strand_id
1 'polypeptide(L)'
;MLIIVRHGRTEANASGLLQGRRINPGLDELGRRQAVALAAALPGVERVVASPLLRTQETAAAFGLPVEIDERWIELDYGTLDGTPLAEVPPSLWKAWQADIDFCPDGGESLAQLGVRVRAAADDLVEEAAHHDVVVVAHVSPIKAALAWALGVGDEVSWRAFVAPASITRVSTAPRLSLHTFNVTTHLSGLS
;
A
#
# COMPACT_ATOMS: atom_id res chain seq x y z
N MET A 1 10.81 13.87 -0.18
CA MET A 1 9.71 13.21 0.60
C MET A 1 9.53 11.78 0.14
N LEU A 2 9.29 10.84 1.06
CA LEU A 2 8.77 9.52 0.71
C LEU A 2 7.24 9.59 0.65
N ILE A 3 6.69 9.32 -0.53
CA ILE A 3 5.26 9.42 -0.82
C ILE A 3 4.76 8.00 -1.12
N ILE A 4 3.96 7.45 -0.22
CA ILE A 4 3.46 6.08 -0.36
C ILE A 4 1.99 6.15 -0.75
N VAL A 5 1.63 5.50 -1.85
CA VAL A 5 0.29 5.55 -2.42
C VAL A 5 -0.28 4.15 -2.60
N ARG A 6 -1.58 3.99 -2.34
CA ARG A 6 -2.28 2.77 -2.69
C ARG A 6 -2.62 2.76 -4.17
N HIS A 7 -2.55 1.60 -4.81
CA HIS A 7 -3.03 1.41 -6.18
C HIS A 7 -4.48 1.88 -6.35
N GLY A 8 -4.87 2.26 -7.56
CA GLY A 8 -6.24 2.58 -7.94
C GLY A 8 -7.19 1.38 -7.74
N ARG A 9 -8.50 1.62 -7.81
CA ARG A 9 -9.53 0.59 -7.60
C ARG A 9 -9.41 -0.54 -8.63
N THR A 10 -9.70 -1.76 -8.18
CA THR A 10 -9.86 -2.96 -9.00
C THR A 10 -11.28 -3.51 -8.83
N GLU A 11 -11.72 -4.39 -9.72
CA GLU A 11 -12.99 -5.09 -9.58
C GLU A 11 -13.06 -5.89 -8.26
N ALA A 12 -11.94 -6.48 -7.83
CA ALA A 12 -11.88 -7.19 -6.56
C ALA A 12 -12.13 -6.25 -5.36
N ASN A 13 -11.65 -5.00 -5.42
CA ASN A 13 -11.99 -4.00 -4.38
C ASN A 13 -13.47 -3.62 -4.42
N ALA A 14 -14.05 -3.44 -5.61
CA ALA A 14 -15.47 -3.12 -5.78
C ALA A 14 -16.38 -4.25 -5.26
N SER A 15 -15.96 -5.49 -5.44
CA SER A 15 -16.67 -6.70 -5.00
C SER A 15 -16.39 -7.09 -3.54
N GLY A 16 -15.56 -6.34 -2.81
CA GLY A 16 -15.26 -6.61 -1.41
C GLY A 16 -14.47 -7.90 -1.16
N LEU A 17 -13.59 -8.27 -2.09
CA LEU A 17 -12.73 -9.45 -1.94
C LEU A 17 -11.46 -9.13 -1.15
N LEU A 18 -10.98 -10.10 -0.38
CA LEU A 18 -9.65 -10.09 0.21
C LEU A 18 -8.63 -10.28 -0.91
N GLN A 19 -7.96 -9.21 -1.32
CA GLN A 19 -7.10 -9.19 -2.49
C GLN A 19 -5.63 -9.20 -2.09
N GLY A 20 -5.01 -10.36 -2.09
CA GLY A 20 -3.60 -10.57 -1.79
C GLY A 20 -2.71 -10.63 -3.03
N ARG A 21 -1.97 -11.73 -3.17
CA ARG A 21 -0.97 -11.94 -4.23
C ARG A 21 -1.44 -12.88 -5.33
N ARG A 22 -2.31 -13.84 -5.02
CA ARG A 22 -2.71 -14.92 -5.94
C ARG A 22 -3.68 -14.42 -7.00
N ILE A 23 -4.63 -13.56 -6.61
CA ILE A 23 -5.46 -12.85 -7.58
C ILE A 23 -4.76 -11.53 -7.95
N ASN A 24 -4.50 -11.36 -9.25
CA ASN A 24 -3.73 -10.21 -9.75
C ASN A 24 -4.47 -9.46 -10.86
N PRO A 25 -5.71 -8.95 -10.60
CA PRO A 25 -6.43 -8.14 -11.57
C PRO A 25 -5.74 -6.78 -11.74
N GLY A 26 -5.90 -6.20 -12.93
CA GLY A 26 -5.58 -4.81 -13.21
C GLY A 26 -6.61 -3.84 -12.61
N LEU A 27 -6.44 -2.56 -12.91
CA LEU A 27 -7.36 -1.50 -12.51
C LEU A 27 -8.69 -1.61 -13.27
N ASP A 28 -9.79 -1.31 -12.59
CA ASP A 28 -11.05 -1.05 -13.26
C ASP A 28 -11.08 0.36 -13.86
N GLU A 29 -12.18 0.74 -14.51
CA GLU A 29 -12.31 2.06 -15.16
C GLU A 29 -12.14 3.22 -14.17
N LEU A 30 -12.73 3.11 -12.97
CA LEU A 30 -12.54 4.12 -11.93
C LEU A 30 -11.09 4.14 -11.44
N GLY A 31 -10.48 2.97 -11.25
CA GLY A 31 -9.08 2.87 -10.83
C GLY A 31 -8.10 3.52 -11.81
N ARG A 32 -8.32 3.38 -13.11
CA ARG A 32 -7.52 4.09 -14.13
C ARG A 32 -7.67 5.61 -14.02
N ARG A 33 -8.89 6.12 -13.84
CA ARG A 33 -9.12 7.56 -13.60
C ARG A 33 -8.49 8.03 -12.30
N GLN A 34 -8.54 7.21 -11.24
CA GLN A 34 -7.88 7.49 -9.97
C GLN A 34 -6.35 7.56 -10.13
N ALA A 35 -5.74 6.67 -10.92
CA ALA A 35 -4.29 6.68 -11.18
C ALA A 35 -3.86 7.97 -11.89
N VAL A 36 -4.62 8.44 -12.87
CA VAL A 36 -4.37 9.72 -13.57
C VAL A 36 -4.47 10.91 -12.61
N ALA A 37 -5.53 10.96 -11.79
CA ALA A 37 -5.71 12.03 -10.81
C ALA A 37 -4.62 12.03 -9.73
N LEU A 38 -4.18 10.83 -9.31
CA LEU A 38 -3.09 10.65 -8.37
C LEU A 38 -1.78 11.23 -8.91
N ALA A 39 -1.40 10.87 -10.13
CA ALA A 39 -0.19 11.38 -10.79
C ALA A 39 -0.26 12.91 -10.97
N ALA A 40 -1.39 13.45 -11.37
CA ALA A 40 -1.60 14.90 -11.50
C ALA A 40 -1.50 15.65 -10.15
N ALA A 41 -1.82 15.01 -9.02
CA ALA A 41 -1.72 15.57 -7.68
C ALA A 41 -0.30 15.55 -7.09
N LEU A 42 0.64 14.90 -7.77
CA LEU A 42 2.03 14.72 -7.35
C LEU A 42 3.00 15.22 -8.43
N PRO A 43 2.92 16.50 -8.83
CA PRO A 43 3.86 17.07 -9.79
C PRO A 43 5.26 17.14 -9.15
N GLY A 44 6.30 16.87 -9.92
CA GLY A 44 7.68 16.95 -9.45
C GLY A 44 8.22 15.67 -8.82
N VAL A 45 7.49 14.56 -8.89
CA VAL A 45 8.03 13.23 -8.56
C VAL A 45 9.16 12.88 -9.52
N GLU A 46 10.28 12.41 -8.97
CA GLU A 46 11.51 12.12 -9.74
C GLU A 46 11.77 10.61 -9.86
N ARG A 47 11.26 9.81 -8.93
CA ARG A 47 11.41 8.34 -8.94
C ARG A 47 10.11 7.66 -8.55
N VAL A 48 9.81 6.56 -9.25
CA VAL A 48 8.63 5.73 -9.00
C VAL A 48 9.06 4.29 -8.75
N VAL A 49 8.74 3.79 -7.56
CA VAL A 49 8.89 2.39 -7.16
C VAL A 49 7.51 1.75 -7.07
N ALA A 50 7.37 0.51 -7.47
CA ALA A 50 6.09 -0.20 -7.39
C ALA A 50 6.26 -1.65 -6.94
N SER A 51 5.23 -2.17 -6.29
CA SER A 51 5.04 -3.60 -6.11
C SER A 51 4.93 -4.31 -7.47
N PRO A 52 5.29 -5.60 -7.57
CA PRO A 52 5.24 -6.36 -8.83
C PRO A 52 3.81 -6.68 -9.31
N LEU A 53 2.75 -6.39 -8.54
CA LEU A 53 1.39 -6.73 -8.92
C LEU A 53 0.83 -5.75 -9.96
N LEU A 54 0.03 -6.27 -10.91
CA LEU A 54 -0.45 -5.53 -12.08
C LEU A 54 -1.12 -4.20 -11.72
N ARG A 55 -2.00 -4.20 -10.72
CA ARG A 55 -2.71 -3.00 -10.25
C ARG A 55 -1.80 -1.87 -9.78
N THR A 56 -0.63 -2.20 -9.20
CA THR A 56 0.37 -1.20 -8.79
C THR A 56 1.18 -0.71 -9.97
N GLN A 57 1.55 -1.58 -10.90
CA GLN A 57 2.26 -1.20 -12.12
C GLN A 57 1.40 -0.30 -13.01
N GLU A 58 0.11 -0.63 -13.21
CA GLU A 58 -0.82 0.22 -13.95
C GLU A 58 -1.04 1.59 -13.29
N THR A 59 -1.07 1.63 -11.94
CA THR A 59 -1.14 2.89 -11.20
C THR A 59 0.15 3.71 -11.36
N ALA A 60 1.32 3.05 -11.25
CA ALA A 60 2.64 3.67 -11.37
C ALA A 60 2.89 4.22 -12.79
N ALA A 61 2.41 3.53 -13.81
CA ALA A 61 2.54 3.96 -15.21
C ALA A 61 1.93 5.35 -15.49
N ALA A 62 0.92 5.76 -14.70
CA ALA A 62 0.30 7.08 -14.85
C ALA A 62 1.25 8.26 -14.57
N PHE A 63 2.36 8.03 -13.85
CA PHE A 63 3.37 9.06 -13.60
C PHE A 63 4.24 9.36 -14.83
N GLY A 64 4.23 8.51 -15.87
CA GLY A 64 5.01 8.71 -17.09
C GLY A 64 6.53 8.60 -16.91
N LEU A 65 6.98 8.02 -15.80
CA LEU A 65 8.38 7.79 -15.46
C LEU A 65 8.73 6.29 -15.55
N PRO A 66 10.01 5.92 -15.67
CA PRO A 66 10.45 4.55 -15.47
C PRO A 66 10.00 4.03 -14.10
N VAL A 67 9.44 2.82 -14.07
CA VAL A 67 8.95 2.19 -12.84
C VAL A 67 9.94 1.12 -12.41
N GLU A 68 10.48 1.28 -11.22
CA GLU A 68 11.32 0.28 -10.56
C GLU A 68 10.44 -0.69 -9.76
N ILE A 69 10.66 -1.99 -9.92
CA ILE A 69 9.92 -3.00 -9.18
C ILE A 69 10.71 -3.42 -7.93
N ASP A 70 10.06 -3.32 -6.78
CA ASP A 70 10.59 -3.84 -5.51
C ASP A 70 9.56 -4.78 -4.87
N GLU A 71 9.88 -6.06 -4.83
CA GLU A 71 9.01 -7.12 -4.30
C GLU A 71 8.68 -6.94 -2.81
N ARG A 72 9.50 -6.19 -2.07
CA ARG A 72 9.25 -5.92 -0.65
C ARG A 72 7.98 -5.07 -0.41
N TRP A 73 7.47 -4.40 -1.45
CA TRP A 73 6.21 -3.64 -1.40
C TRP A 73 4.98 -4.45 -1.83
N ILE A 74 5.14 -5.77 -2.11
CA ILE A 74 4.02 -6.63 -2.48
C ILE A 74 3.00 -6.73 -1.32
N GLU A 75 1.71 -6.96 -1.63
CA GLU A 75 0.65 -7.10 -0.62
C GLU A 75 0.94 -8.26 0.34
N LEU A 76 0.31 -8.26 1.50
CA LEU A 76 0.31 -9.38 2.43
C LEU A 76 -0.16 -10.65 1.73
N ASP A 77 0.53 -11.76 1.95
CA ASP A 77 0.06 -13.04 1.47
C ASP A 77 -1.05 -13.56 2.39
N TYR A 78 -2.27 -13.53 1.90
CA TYR A 78 -3.44 -14.04 2.63
C TYR A 78 -3.58 -15.56 2.55
N GLY A 79 -2.65 -16.25 1.88
CA GLY A 79 -2.66 -17.71 1.77
C GLY A 79 -3.93 -18.21 1.12
N THR A 80 -4.57 -19.18 1.77
CA THR A 80 -5.83 -19.78 1.31
C THR A 80 -7.03 -18.84 1.33
N LEU A 81 -6.93 -17.70 2.00
CA LEU A 81 -7.99 -16.68 2.08
C LEU A 81 -8.00 -15.71 0.89
N ASP A 82 -6.97 -15.72 0.05
CA ASP A 82 -6.89 -14.81 -1.10
C ASP A 82 -8.06 -15.04 -2.06
N GLY A 83 -8.78 -13.97 -2.38
CA GLY A 83 -9.98 -14.02 -3.21
C GLY A 83 -11.29 -14.29 -2.45
N THR A 84 -11.24 -14.54 -1.15
CA THR A 84 -12.43 -14.74 -0.32
C THR A 84 -13.18 -13.42 -0.14
N PRO A 85 -14.52 -13.38 -0.25
CA PRO A 85 -15.30 -12.21 0.16
C PRO A 85 -15.05 -11.86 1.63
N LEU A 86 -14.77 -10.58 1.91
CA LEU A 86 -14.49 -10.12 3.28
C LEU A 86 -15.59 -10.48 4.28
N ALA A 87 -16.84 -10.51 3.82
CA ALA A 87 -17.99 -10.89 4.63
C ALA A 87 -18.04 -12.39 4.99
N GLU A 88 -17.32 -13.24 4.24
CA GLU A 88 -17.27 -14.68 4.46
C GLU A 88 -16.08 -15.12 5.33
N VAL A 89 -15.13 -14.22 5.60
CA VAL A 89 -14.01 -14.52 6.51
C VAL A 89 -14.56 -14.66 7.94
N PRO A 90 -14.35 -15.81 8.61
CA PRO A 90 -14.91 -16.04 9.93
C PRO A 90 -14.50 -14.98 10.97
N PRO A 91 -15.44 -14.47 11.79
CA PRO A 91 -15.11 -13.50 12.85
C PRO A 91 -14.06 -14.02 13.86
N SER A 92 -13.99 -15.32 14.09
CA SER A 92 -12.97 -15.94 14.95
C SER A 92 -11.57 -15.81 14.36
N LEU A 93 -11.45 -15.88 13.03
CA LEU A 93 -10.18 -15.70 12.32
C LEU A 93 -9.70 -14.24 12.42
N TRP A 94 -10.60 -13.27 12.23
CA TRP A 94 -10.28 -11.85 12.43
C TRP A 94 -9.80 -11.58 13.85
N LYS A 95 -10.43 -12.19 14.88
CA LYS A 95 -10.01 -12.04 16.28
C LYS A 95 -8.62 -12.62 16.53
N ALA A 96 -8.32 -13.81 16.00
CA ALA A 96 -7.01 -14.43 16.11
C ALA A 96 -5.93 -13.54 15.47
N TRP A 97 -6.20 -13.05 14.26
CA TRP A 97 -5.27 -12.19 13.52
C TRP A 97 -5.03 -10.83 14.22
N GLN A 98 -6.06 -10.26 14.83
CA GLN A 98 -5.93 -9.00 15.57
C GLN A 98 -5.21 -9.15 16.91
N ALA A 99 -5.26 -10.35 17.50
CA ALA A 99 -4.65 -10.64 18.78
C ALA A 99 -3.15 -10.94 18.70
N ASP A 100 -2.67 -11.36 17.52
CA ASP A 100 -1.30 -11.84 17.35
C ASP A 100 -0.74 -11.38 15.99
N ILE A 101 0.32 -10.56 16.01
CA ILE A 101 1.00 -10.07 14.79
C ILE A 101 1.78 -11.17 14.08
N ASP A 102 2.12 -12.25 14.79
CA ASP A 102 2.79 -13.43 14.22
C ASP A 102 1.81 -14.44 13.64
N PHE A 103 0.49 -14.23 13.83
CA PHE A 103 -0.52 -15.07 13.20
C PHE A 103 -0.34 -15.07 11.69
N CYS A 104 -0.26 -16.27 11.12
CA CYS A 104 -0.08 -16.49 9.68
C CYS A 104 -1.28 -17.27 9.15
N PRO A 105 -2.04 -16.75 8.16
CA PRO A 105 -3.03 -17.55 7.46
C PRO A 105 -2.37 -18.75 6.79
N ASP A 106 -3.10 -19.85 6.62
CA ASP A 106 -2.56 -21.06 6.01
C ASP A 106 -1.96 -20.78 4.62
N GLY A 107 -0.66 -21.06 4.48
CA GLY A 107 0.13 -20.76 3.29
C GLY A 107 0.30 -19.27 2.99
N GLY A 108 0.18 -18.40 3.99
CA GLY A 108 0.30 -16.96 3.88
C GLY A 108 1.52 -16.36 4.59
N GLU A 109 1.42 -15.09 4.96
CA GLU A 109 2.43 -14.27 5.64
C GLU A 109 1.84 -13.61 6.87
N SER A 110 2.62 -13.45 7.95
CA SER A 110 2.19 -12.69 9.14
C SER A 110 2.42 -11.19 8.99
N LEU A 111 1.76 -10.38 9.84
CA LEU A 111 2.01 -8.93 9.89
C LEU A 111 3.46 -8.62 10.31
N ALA A 112 4.04 -9.41 11.20
CA ALA A 112 5.43 -9.24 11.62
C ALA A 112 6.41 -9.47 10.45
N GLN A 113 6.21 -10.52 9.65
CA GLN A 113 7.01 -10.78 8.46
C GLN A 113 6.87 -9.66 7.42
N LEU A 114 5.65 -9.23 7.15
CA LEU A 114 5.37 -8.06 6.30
C LEU A 114 6.12 -6.83 6.80
N GLY A 115 6.02 -6.52 8.10
CA GLY A 115 6.65 -5.37 8.72
C GLY A 115 8.17 -5.36 8.53
N VAL A 116 8.83 -6.52 8.68
CA VAL A 116 10.29 -6.63 8.47
C VAL A 116 10.69 -6.22 7.05
N ARG A 117 10.04 -6.78 6.02
CA ARG A 117 10.41 -6.48 4.62
C ARG A 117 10.09 -5.05 4.20
N VAL A 118 8.95 -4.49 4.69
CA VAL A 118 8.55 -3.13 4.36
C VAL A 118 9.45 -2.10 5.03
N ARG A 119 9.83 -2.31 6.30
CA ARG A 119 10.81 -1.43 6.98
C ARG A 119 12.13 -1.41 6.23
N ALA A 120 12.67 -2.55 5.84
CA ALA A 120 13.91 -2.62 5.07
C ALA A 120 13.80 -1.87 3.73
N ALA A 121 12.67 -2.01 3.01
CA ALA A 121 12.43 -1.29 1.76
C ALA A 121 12.30 0.23 1.97
N ALA A 122 11.67 0.66 3.07
CA ALA A 122 11.51 2.07 3.39
C ALA A 122 12.85 2.70 3.83
N ASP A 123 13.65 1.99 4.62
CA ASP A 123 14.97 2.44 5.07
C ASP A 123 15.92 2.69 3.88
N ASP A 124 15.88 1.84 2.85
CA ASP A 124 16.69 2.03 1.63
C ASP A 124 16.35 3.31 0.85
N LEU A 125 15.15 3.86 1.05
CA LEU A 125 14.68 5.07 0.36
C LEU A 125 14.88 6.36 1.18
N VAL A 126 15.28 6.27 2.46
CA VAL A 126 15.36 7.40 3.39
C VAL A 126 16.27 8.50 2.88
N GLU A 127 17.48 8.16 2.46
CA GLU A 127 18.49 9.12 2.03
C GLU A 127 18.05 9.89 0.78
N GLU A 128 17.58 9.17 -0.23
CA GLU A 128 17.10 9.80 -1.46
C GLU A 128 15.86 10.66 -1.21
N ALA A 129 14.90 10.16 -0.45
CA ALA A 129 13.67 10.88 -0.13
C ALA A 129 13.90 12.14 0.74
N ALA A 130 15.08 12.32 1.33
CA ALA A 130 15.48 13.56 2.00
C ALA A 130 15.72 14.72 1.00
N HIS A 131 16.07 14.39 -0.25
CA HIS A 131 16.46 15.36 -1.28
C HIS A 131 15.46 15.44 -2.44
N HIS A 132 14.75 14.35 -2.74
CA HIS A 132 13.86 14.18 -3.88
C HIS A 132 12.50 13.63 -3.45
N ASP A 133 11.49 13.82 -4.29
CA ASP A 133 10.18 13.18 -4.10
C ASP A 133 10.19 11.79 -4.74
N VAL A 134 10.18 10.76 -3.89
CA VAL A 134 10.11 9.35 -4.27
C VAL A 134 8.71 8.83 -4.02
N VAL A 135 8.04 8.31 -5.05
CA VAL A 135 6.74 7.65 -4.94
C VAL A 135 6.89 6.14 -4.86
N VAL A 136 6.22 5.54 -3.91
CA VAL A 136 6.05 4.08 -3.80
C VAL A 136 4.59 3.73 -4.03
N VAL A 137 4.29 2.96 -5.06
CA VAL A 137 2.94 2.46 -5.33
C VAL A 137 2.79 1.06 -4.74
N ALA A 138 1.98 0.95 -3.71
CA ALA A 138 1.83 -0.26 -2.91
C ALA A 138 0.35 -0.60 -2.63
N HIS A 139 0.11 -1.35 -1.57
CA HIS A 139 -1.17 -1.93 -1.18
C HIS A 139 -1.52 -1.56 0.26
N VAL A 140 -2.66 -2.06 0.74
CA VAL A 140 -3.17 -1.75 2.09
C VAL A 140 -2.19 -2.13 3.18
N SER A 141 -1.73 -3.39 3.19
CA SER A 141 -0.93 -3.89 4.32
C SER A 141 0.49 -3.32 4.33
N PRO A 142 1.22 -3.21 3.20
CA PRO A 142 2.50 -2.52 3.16
C PRO A 142 2.43 -1.04 3.57
N ILE A 143 1.37 -0.33 3.18
CA ILE A 143 1.19 1.08 3.60
C ILE A 143 1.01 1.19 5.11
N LYS A 144 0.27 0.26 5.72
CA LYS A 144 0.09 0.23 7.18
C LYS A 144 1.39 -0.15 7.91
N ALA A 145 2.19 -1.05 7.35
CA ALA A 145 3.52 -1.35 7.89
C ALA A 145 4.47 -0.15 7.77
N ALA A 146 4.43 0.58 6.65
CA ALA A 146 5.17 1.82 6.49
C ALA A 146 4.68 2.95 7.43
N LEU A 147 3.38 2.98 7.75
CA LEU A 147 2.83 3.84 8.80
C LEU A 147 3.44 3.52 10.16
N ALA A 148 3.50 2.22 10.54
CA ALA A 148 4.14 1.78 11.77
C ALA A 148 5.61 2.19 11.83
N TRP A 149 6.34 2.00 10.73
CA TRP A 149 7.73 2.43 10.58
C TRP A 149 7.90 3.94 10.77
N ALA A 150 7.09 4.76 10.08
CA ALA A 150 7.19 6.22 10.14
C ALA A 150 6.87 6.79 11.53
N LEU A 151 5.99 6.13 12.29
CA LEU A 151 5.59 6.51 13.65
C LEU A 151 6.49 5.91 14.74
N GLY A 152 7.34 4.93 14.41
CA GLY A 152 8.17 4.20 15.39
C GLY A 152 7.33 3.37 16.37
N VAL A 153 6.23 2.79 15.91
CA VAL A 153 5.30 1.95 16.70
C VAL A 153 5.25 0.52 16.18
N GLY A 154 4.60 -0.38 16.93
CA GLY A 154 4.42 -1.77 16.53
C GLY A 154 3.43 -1.96 15.37
N ASP A 155 3.50 -3.11 14.71
CA ASP A 155 2.69 -3.43 13.52
C ASP A 155 1.19 -3.59 13.86
N GLU A 156 0.81 -3.65 15.14
CA GLU A 156 -0.59 -3.68 15.62
C GLU A 156 -1.37 -2.43 15.20
N VAL A 157 -0.70 -1.31 14.90
CA VAL A 157 -1.35 -0.10 14.38
C VAL A 157 -2.07 -0.38 13.05
N SER A 158 -1.68 -1.42 12.32
CA SER A 158 -2.32 -1.86 11.08
C SER A 158 -3.83 -2.10 11.23
N TRP A 159 -4.28 -2.53 12.39
CA TRP A 159 -5.71 -2.74 12.68
C TRP A 159 -6.48 -1.47 13.00
N ARG A 160 -5.78 -0.35 13.16
CA ARG A 160 -6.36 0.95 13.53
C ARG A 160 -6.36 1.97 12.41
N ALA A 161 -5.86 1.58 11.23
CA ALA A 161 -5.72 2.47 10.08
C ALA A 161 -6.55 1.95 8.90
N PHE A 162 -7.19 2.88 8.19
CA PHE A 162 -7.87 2.63 6.92
C PHE A 162 -7.07 3.26 5.78
N VAL A 163 -6.98 2.58 4.64
CA VAL A 163 -6.27 3.05 3.45
C VAL A 163 -7.19 2.95 2.24
N ALA A 164 -7.62 4.08 1.70
CA ALA A 164 -8.49 4.14 0.52
C ALA A 164 -7.71 3.86 -0.79
N PRO A 165 -8.35 3.32 -1.86
CA PRO A 165 -7.74 3.24 -3.18
C PRO A 165 -7.22 4.60 -3.65
N ALA A 166 -6.05 4.63 -4.27
CA ALA A 166 -5.34 5.82 -4.75
C ALA A 166 -5.10 6.91 -3.68
N SER A 167 -5.13 6.56 -2.39
CA SER A 167 -4.80 7.50 -1.31
C SER A 167 -3.31 7.80 -1.25
N ILE A 168 -2.99 8.99 -0.75
CA ILE A 168 -1.62 9.51 -0.61
C ILE A 168 -1.25 9.57 0.88
N THR A 169 -0.09 9.01 1.21
CA THR A 169 0.57 9.14 2.52
C THR A 169 1.93 9.78 2.30
N ARG A 170 2.28 10.82 3.08
CA ARG A 170 3.56 11.52 2.96
C ARG A 170 4.35 11.41 4.25
N VAL A 171 5.61 11.01 4.10
CA VAL A 171 6.59 10.90 5.19
C VAL A 171 7.80 11.77 4.85
N SER A 172 8.15 12.71 5.73
CA SER A 172 9.45 13.36 5.68
C SER A 172 10.50 12.42 6.24
N THR A 173 11.66 12.36 5.58
CA THR A 173 12.79 11.54 6.03
C THR A 173 13.92 12.38 6.66
N ALA A 174 13.88 13.69 6.52
CA ALA A 174 14.86 14.61 7.10
C ALA A 174 14.18 15.80 7.81
N PRO A 175 14.72 16.30 8.92
CA PRO A 175 15.90 15.82 9.64
C PRO A 175 15.63 14.54 10.46
N ARG A 176 14.40 14.06 10.48
CA ARG A 176 13.94 12.82 11.15
C ARG A 176 12.69 12.32 10.46
N LEU A 177 12.38 11.05 10.63
CA LEU A 177 11.12 10.48 10.16
C LEU A 177 9.94 11.22 10.80
N SER A 178 9.00 11.66 9.95
CA SER A 178 7.81 12.36 10.39
C SER A 178 6.66 12.11 9.42
N LEU A 179 5.55 11.58 9.93
CA LEU A 179 4.32 11.43 9.15
C LEU A 179 3.67 12.81 8.97
N HIS A 180 3.63 13.32 7.75
CA HIS A 180 3.00 14.59 7.42
C HIS A 180 1.52 14.46 7.11
N THR A 181 1.15 13.45 6.30
CA THR A 181 -0.24 13.17 5.96
C THR A 181 -0.45 11.67 5.79
N PHE A 182 -1.65 11.21 6.11
CA PHE A 182 -2.05 9.82 5.94
C PHE A 182 -3.41 9.72 5.24
N ASN A 183 -3.51 8.83 4.26
CA ASN A 183 -4.75 8.46 3.57
C ASN A 183 -5.51 9.66 2.94
N VAL A 184 -4.78 10.60 2.34
CA VAL A 184 -5.38 11.78 1.67
C VAL A 184 -5.96 11.37 0.33
N THR A 185 -7.24 11.77 0.08
CA THR A 185 -7.99 11.45 -1.13
C THR A 185 -8.65 12.68 -1.79
N THR A 186 -8.28 13.89 -1.39
CA THR A 186 -8.88 15.14 -1.89
C THR A 186 -8.75 15.31 -3.40
N HIS A 187 -7.69 14.77 -4.00
CA HIS A 187 -7.47 14.76 -5.47
C HIS A 187 -8.45 13.87 -6.23
N LEU A 188 -9.20 13.02 -5.53
CA LEU A 188 -10.23 12.14 -6.12
C LEU A 188 -11.63 12.75 -6.07
N SER A 189 -11.76 13.98 -5.56
CA SER A 189 -13.07 14.66 -5.50
C SER A 189 -13.64 14.84 -6.92
N GLY A 190 -14.87 14.35 -7.12
CA GLY A 190 -15.53 14.34 -8.43
C GLY A 190 -15.30 13.10 -9.28
N LEU A 191 -14.52 12.12 -8.79
CA LEU A 191 -14.42 10.79 -9.41
C LEU A 191 -15.43 9.85 -8.73
N SER A 192 -16.50 9.52 -9.42
CA SER A 192 -17.52 8.55 -9.00
C SER A 192 -17.70 7.45 -10.05
#